data_a4e71b269f23735db9e508db94a00094
#
_entry.id   a4e71b269f23735db9e508db94a00094
#
_cell.length_a   1.000
_cell.length_b   1.000
_cell.length_c   1.000
_cell.angle_alpha   90.00
_cell.angle_beta   90.00
_cell.angle_gamma   90.00
#
_symmetry.space_group_name_H-M   'P 1'
#
loop_
_entity.id
_entity.type
_entity.pdbx_description
1 polymer ?
#
loop_
_entity_poly.entity_id
_entity_poly.type
_entity_poly.pdbx_seq_one_letter_code
_entity_poly.pdbx_strand_id
1 'polypeptide(L)'
;MKPHFVAGLIFMLSVGSASEADMCEKTLTLGTSNADLTLTLPGTEKSTKCTRSLVLSGGSQVHCGWAFTYRAPEATVAFERLVSTVADCLGTEASMTADQDVNHPDFYDLQTFQSKGREIGVSLKDKAGLSETYVFLRIAVSD
;
A
#
# COMPACT_ATOMS: atom_id res chain seq x y z
N MET A 1 56.32 -12.80 14.15
CA MET A 1 55.41 -12.48 13.05
C MET A 1 53.99 -12.60 13.55
N LYS A 2 53.27 -11.51 13.72
CA LYS A 2 51.85 -11.52 14.12
C LYS A 2 50.99 -11.26 12.86
N PRO A 3 50.00 -12.09 12.53
CA PRO A 3 49.09 -11.78 11.45
C PRO A 3 48.05 -10.75 11.91
N HIS A 4 47.92 -9.63 11.20
CA HIS A 4 46.86 -8.66 11.35
C HIS A 4 45.61 -9.16 10.63
N PHE A 5 44.58 -9.55 11.36
CA PHE A 5 43.24 -9.78 10.83
C PHE A 5 42.57 -8.42 10.59
N VAL A 6 42.41 -8.08 9.31
CA VAL A 6 41.55 -6.95 8.90
C VAL A 6 40.13 -7.48 8.84
N ALA A 7 39.32 -7.12 9.80
CA ALA A 7 37.87 -7.38 9.78
C ALA A 7 37.21 -6.41 8.78
N GLY A 8 36.87 -6.93 7.59
CA GLY A 8 36.09 -6.18 6.62
C GLY A 8 34.64 -6.06 7.09
N LEU A 9 34.22 -4.83 7.41
CA LEU A 9 32.84 -4.48 7.73
C LEU A 9 32.04 -4.45 6.43
N ILE A 10 31.26 -5.50 6.15
CA ILE A 10 30.35 -5.54 5.00
C ILE A 10 29.13 -4.70 5.39
N PHE A 11 29.05 -3.49 4.86
CA PHE A 11 27.83 -2.66 4.91
C PHE A 11 26.82 -3.26 3.90
N MET A 12 25.84 -3.98 4.40
CA MET A 12 24.67 -4.38 3.62
C MET A 12 23.79 -3.14 3.41
N LEU A 13 23.97 -2.46 2.29
CA LEU A 13 23.02 -1.45 1.79
C LEU A 13 21.77 -2.20 1.33
N SER A 14 20.70 -2.11 2.12
CA SER A 14 19.36 -2.50 1.69
C SER A 14 18.89 -1.50 0.62
N VAL A 15 19.02 -1.88 -0.65
CA VAL A 15 18.46 -1.13 -1.78
C VAL A 15 16.96 -1.38 -1.77
N GLY A 16 16.18 -0.51 -1.13
CA GLY A 16 14.73 -0.47 -1.31
C GLY A 16 14.45 -0.28 -2.81
N SER A 17 13.50 -1.03 -3.36
CA SER A 17 13.16 -0.89 -4.78
C SER A 17 12.62 0.50 -5.05
N ALA A 18 12.96 1.10 -6.20
CA ALA A 18 12.53 2.44 -6.60
C ALA A 18 10.99 2.60 -6.56
N SER A 19 10.23 1.51 -6.78
CA SER A 19 8.78 1.51 -6.70
C SER A 19 8.23 1.69 -5.28
N GLU A 20 8.92 1.21 -4.26
CA GLU A 20 8.51 1.37 -2.85
C GLU A 20 8.76 2.80 -2.38
N ALA A 21 9.89 3.40 -2.74
CA ALA A 21 10.19 4.80 -2.46
C ALA A 21 9.21 5.76 -3.14
N ASP A 22 8.86 5.50 -4.41
CA ASP A 22 7.86 6.28 -5.17
C ASP A 22 6.46 6.14 -4.55
N MET A 23 6.07 4.93 -4.16
CA MET A 23 4.81 4.68 -3.47
C MET A 23 4.74 5.46 -2.15
N CYS A 24 5.82 5.46 -1.37
CA CYS A 24 5.90 6.17 -0.10
C CYS A 24 5.73 7.68 -0.30
N GLU A 25 6.50 8.29 -1.19
CA GLU A 25 6.42 9.71 -1.48
C GLU A 25 5.01 10.10 -1.94
N LYS A 26 4.44 9.36 -2.88
CA LYS A 26 3.09 9.58 -3.39
C LYS A 26 2.03 9.39 -2.31
N THR A 27 2.11 8.36 -1.49
CA THR A 27 1.17 8.14 -0.38
C THR A 27 1.16 9.29 0.62
N LEU A 28 2.32 9.87 0.92
CA LEU A 28 2.44 11.00 1.84
C LEU A 28 1.96 12.32 1.23
N THR A 29 2.06 12.49 -0.10
CA THR A 29 1.68 13.72 -0.80
C THR A 29 0.26 13.71 -1.35
N LEU A 30 -0.40 12.56 -1.39
CA LEU A 30 -1.70 12.29 -2.03
C LEU A 30 -2.90 12.93 -1.36
N GLY A 31 -2.89 13.79 -0.55
CA GLY A 31 -4.06 14.57 -0.09
C GLY A 31 -4.09 15.96 -0.67
N THR A 32 -2.95 16.46 -1.18
CA THR A 32 -2.72 17.87 -1.43
C THR A 32 -2.47 18.22 -2.91
N SER A 33 -2.26 17.24 -3.79
CA SER A 33 -1.94 17.48 -5.21
C SER A 33 -3.12 17.22 -6.14
N ASN A 34 -3.36 18.11 -7.11
CA ASN A 34 -4.34 17.92 -8.19
C ASN A 34 -3.79 17.16 -9.41
N ALA A 35 -2.58 16.60 -9.31
CA ALA A 35 -1.94 15.90 -10.40
C ALA A 35 -2.62 14.55 -10.70
N ASP A 36 -2.61 14.15 -11.96
CA ASP A 36 -2.93 12.78 -12.37
C ASP A 36 -1.98 11.82 -11.67
N LEU A 37 -2.56 10.89 -10.92
CA LEU A 37 -1.83 10.01 -10.07
C LEU A 37 -1.86 8.60 -10.61
N THR A 38 -0.73 8.16 -11.13
CA THR A 38 -0.50 6.76 -11.47
C THR A 38 0.43 6.14 -10.44
N LEU A 39 0.00 5.01 -9.86
CA LEU A 39 0.79 4.24 -8.91
C LEU A 39 1.09 2.85 -9.45
N THR A 40 2.34 2.42 -9.25
CA THR A 40 2.75 1.04 -9.48
C THR A 40 2.70 0.27 -8.18
N LEU A 41 2.04 -0.88 -8.20
CA LEU A 41 1.92 -1.74 -7.02
C LEU A 41 3.30 -2.33 -6.65
N PRO A 42 3.78 -2.14 -5.41
CA PRO A 42 5.10 -2.60 -4.99
C PRO A 42 5.34 -4.08 -5.27
N GLY A 43 6.51 -4.39 -5.83
CA GLY A 43 6.90 -5.75 -6.19
C GLY A 43 6.20 -6.33 -7.42
N THR A 44 5.50 -5.48 -8.19
CA THR A 44 4.86 -5.86 -9.45
C THR A 44 5.15 -4.80 -10.51
N GLU A 45 4.78 -5.10 -11.77
CA GLU A 45 4.75 -4.12 -12.87
C GLU A 45 3.35 -3.54 -13.10
N LYS A 46 2.39 -3.86 -12.20
CA LYS A 46 1.00 -3.41 -12.32
C LYS A 46 0.88 -1.94 -11.89
N SER A 47 0.53 -1.09 -12.84
CA SER A 47 0.25 0.32 -12.61
C SER A 47 -1.24 0.59 -12.75
N THR A 48 -1.77 1.51 -11.94
CA THR A 48 -3.14 1.98 -12.03
C THR A 48 -3.22 3.49 -11.92
N LYS A 49 -4.24 4.05 -12.56
CA LYS A 49 -4.60 5.45 -12.37
C LYS A 49 -5.53 5.56 -11.16
N CYS A 50 -5.13 6.35 -10.17
CA CYS A 50 -5.94 6.59 -8.99
C CYS A 50 -7.00 7.65 -9.25
N THR A 51 -8.15 7.51 -8.61
CA THR A 51 -9.25 8.49 -8.70
C THR A 51 -9.38 9.26 -7.39
N ARG A 52 -9.65 10.55 -7.51
CA ARG A 52 -9.95 11.42 -6.37
C ARG A 52 -11.45 11.67 -6.28
N SER A 53 -11.98 11.69 -5.07
CA SER A 53 -13.33 12.10 -4.77
C SER A 53 -13.37 13.02 -3.55
N LEU A 54 -14.39 13.88 -3.52
CA LEU A 54 -14.69 14.69 -2.33
C LEU A 54 -15.60 13.89 -1.41
N VAL A 55 -15.41 14.04 -0.11
CA VAL A 55 -16.24 13.43 0.92
C VAL A 55 -17.31 14.43 1.37
N LEU A 56 -18.57 14.00 1.47
CA LEU A 56 -19.70 14.87 1.85
C LEU A 56 -19.52 15.51 3.25
N SER A 57 -18.76 14.87 4.12
CA SER A 57 -18.44 15.38 5.46
C SER A 57 -17.25 16.36 5.48
N GLY A 58 -16.71 16.73 4.33
CA GLY A 58 -15.48 17.52 4.20
C GLY A 58 -14.27 16.62 3.94
N GLY A 59 -13.23 17.20 3.32
CA GLY A 59 -12.02 16.51 2.96
C GLY A 59 -12.06 15.82 1.60
N SER A 60 -11.01 15.08 1.31
CA SER A 60 -10.84 14.35 0.06
C SER A 60 -10.34 12.93 0.30
N GLN A 61 -10.63 12.06 -0.66
CA GLN A 61 -10.08 10.72 -0.67
C GLN A 61 -9.57 10.34 -2.06
N VAL A 62 -8.53 9.50 -2.07
CA VAL A 62 -7.95 8.95 -3.28
C VAL A 62 -8.08 7.43 -3.23
N HIS A 63 -8.46 6.84 -4.35
CA HIS A 63 -8.61 5.40 -4.52
C HIS A 63 -7.75 4.91 -5.67
N CYS A 64 -6.97 3.88 -5.41
CA CYS A 64 -6.19 3.12 -6.38
C CYS A 64 -6.58 1.65 -6.30
N GLY A 65 -6.72 0.98 -7.44
CA GLY A 65 -7.10 -0.43 -7.48
C GLY A 65 -6.34 -1.20 -8.54
N TRP A 66 -5.88 -2.40 -8.19
CA TRP A 66 -5.17 -3.31 -9.09
C TRP A 66 -5.91 -4.65 -9.15
N ALA A 67 -6.24 -5.08 -10.36
CA ALA A 67 -6.97 -6.33 -10.61
C ALA A 67 -6.01 -7.50 -10.82
N PHE A 68 -6.42 -8.64 -10.30
CA PHE A 68 -5.78 -9.95 -10.45
C PHE A 68 -6.84 -10.97 -10.86
N THR A 69 -6.41 -12.12 -11.38
CA THR A 69 -7.28 -13.27 -11.53
C THR A 69 -7.87 -13.67 -10.17
N TYR A 70 -9.10 -14.15 -10.17
CA TYR A 70 -9.81 -14.52 -8.94
C TYR A 70 -8.99 -15.47 -8.07
N ARG A 71 -8.78 -15.07 -6.83
CA ARG A 71 -7.98 -15.79 -5.82
C ARG A 71 -6.55 -16.12 -6.24
N ALA A 72 -5.96 -15.32 -7.13
CA ALA A 72 -4.56 -15.49 -7.51
C ALA A 72 -3.66 -15.29 -6.27
N PRO A 73 -2.71 -16.21 -5.99
CA PRO A 73 -1.78 -16.07 -4.87
C PRO A 73 -0.97 -14.77 -4.92
N GLU A 74 -0.68 -14.29 -6.13
CA GLU A 74 0.05 -13.04 -6.36
C GLU A 74 -0.69 -11.81 -5.80
N ALA A 75 -2.02 -11.85 -5.75
CA ALA A 75 -2.83 -10.78 -5.16
C ALA A 75 -2.58 -10.68 -3.64
N THR A 76 -2.54 -11.82 -2.95
CA THR A 76 -2.24 -11.87 -1.51
C THR A 76 -0.83 -11.38 -1.22
N VAL A 77 0.17 -11.83 -1.98
CA VAL A 77 1.56 -11.38 -1.84
C VAL A 77 1.68 -9.87 -2.08
N ALA A 78 0.99 -9.36 -3.11
CA ALA A 78 0.98 -7.93 -3.41
C ALA A 78 0.29 -7.10 -2.32
N PHE A 79 -0.81 -7.60 -1.76
CA PHE A 79 -1.49 -6.97 -0.63
C PHE A 79 -0.58 -6.89 0.60
N GLU A 80 0.04 -7.99 1.01
CA GLU A 80 0.95 -8.02 2.16
C GLU A 80 2.15 -7.07 1.97
N ARG A 81 2.71 -7.02 0.76
CA ARG A 81 3.80 -6.11 0.43
C ARG A 81 3.34 -4.64 0.49
N LEU A 82 2.16 -4.32 -0.02
CA LEU A 82 1.62 -2.96 0.06
C LEU A 82 1.36 -2.55 1.50
N VAL A 83 0.82 -3.43 2.34
CA VAL A 83 0.65 -3.20 3.79
C VAL A 83 1.99 -2.89 4.43
N SER A 84 3.01 -3.69 4.17
CA SER A 84 4.36 -3.49 4.71
C SER A 84 4.97 -2.16 4.23
N THR A 85 4.85 -1.84 2.95
CA THR A 85 5.35 -0.59 2.37
C THR A 85 4.69 0.63 3.02
N VAL A 86 3.36 0.61 3.21
CA VAL A 86 2.62 1.69 3.88
C VAL A 86 3.05 1.82 5.34
N ALA A 87 3.17 0.71 6.06
CA ALA A 87 3.63 0.70 7.45
C ALA A 87 5.02 1.32 7.59
N ASP A 88 5.96 0.94 6.74
CA ASP A 88 7.33 1.46 6.73
C ASP A 88 7.37 2.95 6.39
N CYS A 89 6.52 3.41 5.46
CA CYS A 89 6.39 4.83 5.11
C CYS A 89 5.92 5.70 6.26
N LEU A 90 4.95 5.21 7.03
CA LEU A 90 4.33 5.97 8.13
C LEU A 90 5.16 5.92 9.41
N GLY A 91 6.01 4.92 9.54
CA GLY A 91 6.86 4.72 10.71
C GLY A 91 6.08 4.30 11.97
N THR A 92 6.75 4.36 13.12
CA THR A 92 6.22 3.87 14.41
C THR A 92 5.13 4.75 15.03
N GLU A 93 4.90 5.95 14.51
CA GLU A 93 3.87 6.88 15.01
C GLU A 93 2.47 6.56 14.46
N ALA A 94 2.35 5.68 13.45
CA ALA A 94 1.08 5.28 12.91
C ALA A 94 0.46 4.16 13.75
N SER A 95 -0.84 4.27 14.00
CA SER A 95 -1.64 3.16 14.55
C SER A 95 -2.22 2.33 13.41
N MET A 96 -2.27 1.00 13.58
CA MET A 96 -2.84 0.07 12.61
C MET A 96 -3.98 -0.72 13.23
N THR A 97 -5.07 -0.88 12.51
CA THR A 97 -6.15 -1.80 12.82
C THR A 97 -6.40 -2.76 11.67
N ALA A 98 -6.79 -3.99 11.97
CA ALA A 98 -7.10 -5.02 10.99
C ALA A 98 -8.57 -5.43 11.10
N ASP A 99 -9.21 -5.64 9.97
CA ASP A 99 -10.56 -6.18 9.86
C ASP A 99 -10.61 -7.23 8.76
N GLN A 100 -11.16 -8.39 9.09
CA GLN A 100 -11.36 -9.49 8.16
C GLN A 100 -12.82 -9.90 8.21
N ASP A 101 -13.51 -9.72 7.10
CA ASP A 101 -14.88 -10.19 6.95
C ASP A 101 -14.96 -11.18 5.79
N VAL A 102 -15.51 -12.37 6.07
CA VAL A 102 -15.77 -13.40 5.05
C VAL A 102 -17.24 -13.29 4.66
N ASN A 103 -17.52 -12.48 3.67
CA ASN A 103 -18.82 -12.44 3.03
C ASN A 103 -18.81 -13.43 1.85
N HIS A 104 -19.41 -14.59 2.08
CA HIS A 104 -19.44 -15.65 1.08
C HIS A 104 -20.23 -15.23 -0.17
N PRO A 105 -19.69 -15.38 -1.42
CA PRO A 105 -18.44 -16.04 -1.80
C PRO A 105 -17.21 -15.08 -1.84
N ASP A 106 -17.35 -13.83 -1.43
CA ASP A 106 -16.31 -12.82 -1.48
C ASP A 106 -15.51 -12.78 -0.16
N PHE A 107 -14.19 -12.88 -0.25
CA PHE A 107 -13.27 -12.66 0.86
C PHE A 107 -12.87 -11.20 0.93
N TYR A 108 -12.66 -10.70 2.15
CA TYR A 108 -12.25 -9.34 2.42
C TYR A 108 -11.22 -9.27 3.55
N ASP A 109 -10.10 -8.60 3.30
CA ASP A 109 -9.11 -8.25 4.31
C ASP A 109 -8.81 -6.76 4.21
N LEU A 110 -8.83 -6.05 5.32
CA LEU A 110 -8.56 -4.61 5.41
C LEU A 110 -7.56 -4.32 6.52
N GLN A 111 -6.52 -3.60 6.17
CA GLN A 111 -5.59 -2.98 7.12
C GLN A 111 -5.75 -1.46 7.04
N THR A 112 -6.06 -0.83 8.16
CA THR A 112 -6.25 0.62 8.24
C THR A 112 -5.16 1.25 9.11
N PHE A 113 -4.53 2.29 8.58
CA PHE A 113 -3.50 3.07 9.26
C PHE A 113 -4.02 4.48 9.53
N GLN A 114 -3.74 5.00 10.74
CA GLN A 114 -4.03 6.37 11.11
C GLN A 114 -2.72 7.11 11.36
N SER A 115 -2.49 8.20 10.67
CA SER A 115 -1.29 9.02 10.85
C SER A 115 -1.52 10.47 10.44
N LYS A 116 -1.29 11.41 11.34
CA LYS A 116 -1.26 12.86 11.05
C LYS A 116 -2.48 13.38 10.27
N GLY A 117 -3.68 13.02 10.71
CA GLY A 117 -4.94 13.46 10.07
C GLY A 117 -5.26 12.73 8.75
N ARG A 118 -4.56 11.64 8.46
CA ARG A 118 -4.85 10.77 7.32
C ARG A 118 -5.27 9.40 7.79
N GLU A 119 -6.23 8.84 7.07
CA GLU A 119 -6.58 7.43 7.16
C GLU A 119 -6.18 6.75 5.86
N ILE A 120 -5.39 5.69 5.96
CA ILE A 120 -4.92 4.92 4.82
C ILE A 120 -5.43 3.50 4.98
N GLY A 121 -6.24 3.05 4.02
CA GLY A 121 -6.76 1.69 3.97
C GLY A 121 -6.10 0.91 2.85
N VAL A 122 -5.58 -0.27 3.17
CA VAL A 122 -5.12 -1.27 2.20
C VAL A 122 -6.05 -2.46 2.31
N SER A 123 -6.65 -2.89 1.22
CA SER A 123 -7.58 -4.02 1.24
C SER A 123 -7.35 -5.02 0.11
N LEU A 124 -7.63 -6.29 0.42
CA LEU A 124 -7.72 -7.39 -0.52
C LEU A 124 -9.19 -7.81 -0.62
N LYS A 125 -9.76 -7.82 -1.82
CA LYS A 125 -11.16 -8.18 -2.06
C LYS A 125 -11.31 -9.17 -3.18
N ASP A 126 -11.86 -10.34 -2.86
CA ASP A 126 -12.35 -11.27 -3.88
C ASP A 126 -13.71 -10.80 -4.39
N LYS A 127 -13.90 -10.84 -5.71
CA LYS A 127 -15.14 -10.53 -6.41
C LYS A 127 -15.51 -11.67 -7.34
N ALA A 128 -16.17 -12.71 -6.80
CA ALA A 128 -16.54 -13.92 -7.52
C ALA A 128 -17.38 -13.61 -8.77
N GLY A 129 -18.34 -12.68 -8.67
CA GLY A 129 -19.18 -12.27 -9.78
C GLY A 129 -18.44 -11.62 -10.96
N LEU A 130 -17.23 -11.10 -10.71
CA LEU A 130 -16.35 -10.52 -11.74
C LEU A 130 -15.21 -11.47 -12.12
N SER A 131 -15.07 -12.61 -11.44
CA SER A 131 -13.93 -13.52 -11.57
C SER A 131 -12.57 -12.83 -11.33
N GLU A 132 -12.54 -11.88 -10.41
CA GLU A 132 -11.37 -11.06 -10.12
C GLU A 132 -11.14 -10.93 -8.62
N THR A 133 -9.88 -10.69 -8.26
CA THR A 133 -9.42 -10.25 -6.93
C THR A 133 -8.77 -8.90 -7.08
N TYR A 134 -9.07 -7.99 -6.17
CA TYR A 134 -8.52 -6.63 -6.17
C TYR A 134 -7.68 -6.38 -4.95
N VAL A 135 -6.56 -5.68 -5.17
CA VAL A 135 -5.82 -4.96 -4.11
C VAL A 135 -6.18 -3.49 -4.25
N PHE A 136 -6.62 -2.85 -3.17
CA PHE A 136 -6.97 -1.44 -3.14
C PHE A 136 -6.10 -0.67 -2.15
N LEU A 137 -5.80 0.57 -2.51
CA LEU A 137 -5.27 1.59 -1.61
C LEU A 137 -6.27 2.75 -1.56
N ARG A 138 -6.70 3.12 -0.36
CA ARG A 138 -7.52 4.30 -0.11
C ARG A 138 -6.79 5.24 0.83
N ILE A 139 -6.74 6.52 0.50
CA ILE A 139 -6.16 7.55 1.35
C ILE A 139 -7.25 8.61 1.56
N ALA A 140 -7.68 8.80 2.79
CA ALA A 140 -8.60 9.86 3.18
C ALA A 140 -7.86 10.92 3.99
N VAL A 141 -8.11 12.18 3.67
CA VAL A 141 -7.57 13.35 4.37
C VAL A 141 -8.75 14.13 4.92
N SER A 142 -8.80 14.31 6.24
CA SER A 142 -9.76 15.22 6.89
C SER A 142 -9.24 16.66 6.83
N ASP A 143 -10.13 17.59 6.58
CA ASP A 143 -9.87 19.02 6.68
C ASP A 143 -9.63 19.45 8.13
#